data_e4b4ac2b408c0746cf85926a48762a21
#
_entry.id   e4b4ac2b408c0746cf85926a48762a21
#
_cell.length_a   1.000
_cell.length_b   1.000
_cell.length_c   1.000
_cell.angle_alpha   90.00
_cell.angle_beta   90.00
_cell.angle_gamma   90.00
#
_symmetry.space_group_name_H-M   'P 1'
#
loop_
_entity.id
_entity.type
_entity.pdbx_description
1 polymer ?
#
loop_
_entity_poly.entity_id
_entity_poly.type
_entity_poly.pdbx_seq_one_letter_code
_entity_poly.pdbx_strand_id
1 'polypeptide(L)'
;MNYQLSEALAQLVREKSLDKKLVAETLEAGLVSAARKKHGPDADIQVKVDVDAGKIEMCIRKKVTARVHDPDCEISLAEAHKIKKTAKAGEIVCVDLPVEEFGRNAIQSVKQMLVQRVREAERERIYNDFQGRIGEIVRGTVQQVDRSAVIVKLERTEGILPGKESMPRDRFRHGEYVRACVIAVDKSSKGPQVTLSRTHPDFLKGLFASEVPEIAERIVEIKNVAREPGNRSKICVVSNDEKVDAVGACVGVKGSRVQAVVRELGGERIDIVPWSADTVVFVTRSLSPAKVGEARVFENERRVEVVVSDDQLSLAIGKGGQNARLAAKLTGWKVDLLSLSQKEKQLAEEKALRVDVESVEGIGPKLASRLLKAGIETAQDIERKRLEGLIEVQGIGEKTAVKILASAAAAIAAAKENLQKEKAKAAEKAAQAEKAAQKEKEKQAEAEAGAPEAAESGGAQVSDEAPAAAGRDSEAAEEAGESEPEAPDSEGAEEPEES
;
A
#
# COMPACT_ATOMS: atom_id res chain seq x y z
N MET A 1 19.33 15.82 50.66
CA MET A 1 19.24 15.90 49.17
C MET A 1 19.22 14.53 48.51
N ASN A 2 19.86 13.51 49.07
CA ASN A 2 19.79 12.13 48.56
C ASN A 2 18.36 11.55 48.52
N TYR A 3 17.49 11.94 49.46
CA TYR A 3 16.12 11.42 49.59
C TYR A 3 15.22 11.82 48.42
N GLN A 4 15.33 13.08 47.92
CA GLN A 4 14.54 13.56 46.78
C GLN A 4 14.95 12.90 45.46
N LEU A 5 16.22 12.60 45.26
CA LEU A 5 16.70 11.93 44.03
C LEU A 5 16.32 10.45 44.05
N SER A 6 16.45 9.77 45.22
CA SER A 6 16.07 8.38 45.36
C SER A 6 14.57 8.14 45.24
N GLU A 7 13.74 9.05 45.78
CA GLU A 7 12.29 8.99 45.67
C GLU A 7 11.81 9.21 44.21
N ALA A 8 12.38 10.20 43.52
CA ALA A 8 12.10 10.43 42.08
C ALA A 8 12.54 9.27 41.19
N LEU A 9 13.62 8.58 41.55
CA LEU A 9 14.12 7.39 40.89
C LEU A 9 13.21 6.17 41.11
N ALA A 10 12.83 5.92 42.37
CA ALA A 10 11.90 4.85 42.71
C ALA A 10 10.54 5.03 42.01
N GLN A 11 10.07 6.25 41.91
CA GLN A 11 8.86 6.58 41.20
C GLN A 11 8.99 6.34 39.67
N LEU A 12 10.07 6.77 39.04
CA LEU A 12 10.36 6.54 37.63
C LEU A 12 10.44 5.03 37.30
N VAL A 13 11.11 4.24 38.13
CA VAL A 13 11.22 2.79 37.96
C VAL A 13 9.86 2.10 38.09
N ARG A 14 9.03 2.54 39.03
CA ARG A 14 7.66 1.98 39.21
C ARG A 14 6.72 2.38 38.07
N GLU A 15 6.69 3.63 37.68
CA GLU A 15 5.77 4.13 36.63
C GLU A 15 6.08 3.55 35.26
N LYS A 16 7.35 3.29 34.94
CA LYS A 16 7.80 2.92 33.61
C LYS A 16 8.20 1.45 33.45
N SER A 17 8.09 0.62 34.51
CA SER A 17 8.49 -0.80 34.48
C SER A 17 9.90 -1.01 33.88
N LEU A 18 10.85 -0.15 34.23
CA LEU A 18 12.20 -0.16 33.68
C LEU A 18 13.06 -1.23 34.40
N ASP A 19 14.03 -1.76 33.65
CA ASP A 19 15.05 -2.61 34.23
C ASP A 19 15.89 -1.78 35.20
N LYS A 20 15.85 -2.18 36.49
CA LYS A 20 16.60 -1.56 37.58
C LYS A 20 18.09 -1.48 37.27
N LYS A 21 18.61 -2.48 36.54
CA LYS A 21 20.01 -2.55 36.17
C LYS A 21 20.36 -1.44 35.17
N LEU A 22 19.55 -1.18 34.15
CA LEU A 22 19.74 -0.09 33.19
C LEU A 22 19.72 1.27 33.89
N VAL A 23 18.85 1.46 34.87
CA VAL A 23 18.76 2.70 35.64
C VAL A 23 20.03 2.90 36.50
N ALA A 24 20.49 1.86 37.17
CA ALA A 24 21.73 1.92 37.95
C ALA A 24 22.94 2.26 37.10
N GLU A 25 23.17 1.54 36.02
CA GLU A 25 24.31 1.76 35.10
C GLU A 25 24.28 3.19 34.47
N THR A 26 23.09 3.69 34.14
CA THR A 26 22.94 5.06 33.57
C THR A 26 23.27 6.14 34.60
N LEU A 27 22.84 5.94 35.85
CA LEU A 27 23.14 6.84 36.95
C LEU A 27 24.63 6.83 37.28
N GLU A 28 25.23 5.65 37.38
CA GLU A 28 26.67 5.50 37.60
C GLU A 28 27.47 6.23 36.54
N ALA A 29 27.17 5.99 35.27
CA ALA A 29 27.83 6.68 34.15
C ALA A 29 27.65 8.21 34.19
N GLY A 30 26.42 8.67 34.50
CA GLY A 30 26.11 10.09 34.62
C GLY A 30 26.84 10.79 35.76
N LEU A 31 26.89 10.14 36.92
CA LEU A 31 27.58 10.65 38.11
C LEU A 31 29.11 10.65 37.89
N VAL A 32 29.67 9.59 37.30
CA VAL A 32 31.10 9.53 36.90
C VAL A 32 31.45 10.70 35.95
N SER A 33 30.58 10.95 34.92
CA SER A 33 30.81 12.07 33.99
C SER A 33 30.75 13.43 34.68
N ALA A 34 29.80 13.61 35.61
CA ALA A 34 29.68 14.83 36.40
C ALA A 34 30.89 15.04 37.32
N ALA A 35 31.36 14.00 37.94
CA ALA A 35 32.54 14.03 38.85
C ALA A 35 33.85 14.29 38.09
N ARG A 36 34.04 13.71 36.91
CA ARG A 36 35.19 14.00 36.03
C ARG A 36 35.24 15.44 35.56
N LYS A 37 34.13 16.12 35.38
CA LYS A 37 34.11 17.55 35.06
C LYS A 37 34.64 18.43 36.17
N LYS A 38 34.53 17.98 37.43
CA LYS A 38 35.01 18.72 38.63
C LYS A 38 36.46 18.36 39.00
N HIS A 39 36.80 17.07 38.92
CA HIS A 39 38.07 16.51 39.42
C HIS A 39 39.07 16.14 38.32
N GLY A 40 38.77 16.53 37.04
CA GLY A 40 39.63 16.23 35.90
C GLY A 40 39.24 14.91 35.16
N PRO A 41 39.63 14.82 33.86
CA PRO A 41 39.30 13.66 33.03
C PRO A 41 40.02 12.37 33.48
N ASP A 42 41.17 12.47 34.13
CA ASP A 42 42.03 11.37 34.53
C ASP A 42 41.69 10.81 35.96
N ALA A 43 40.72 11.44 36.64
CA ALA A 43 40.27 11.00 37.95
C ALA A 43 39.57 9.63 37.88
N ASP A 44 40.06 8.67 38.67
CA ASP A 44 39.48 7.33 38.78
C ASP A 44 38.33 7.36 39.78
N ILE A 45 37.11 7.51 39.28
CA ILE A 45 35.89 7.67 40.05
C ILE A 45 35.09 6.38 40.03
N GLN A 46 34.78 5.86 41.17
CA GLN A 46 33.89 4.69 41.35
C GLN A 46 32.58 5.15 41.93
N VAL A 47 31.48 4.77 41.27
CA VAL A 47 30.10 5.02 41.72
C VAL A 47 29.40 3.70 41.85
N LYS A 48 28.65 3.50 42.91
CA LYS A 48 27.73 2.40 43.10
C LYS A 48 26.34 2.95 43.42
N VAL A 49 25.35 2.52 42.66
CA VAL A 49 23.96 2.91 42.88
C VAL A 49 23.13 1.70 43.26
N ASP A 50 22.56 1.72 44.44
CA ASP A 50 21.54 0.77 44.86
C ASP A 50 20.17 1.41 44.69
N VAL A 51 19.47 0.97 43.64
CA VAL A 51 18.15 1.51 43.25
C VAL A 51 17.08 1.11 44.26
N ASP A 52 17.21 -0.06 44.89
CA ASP A 52 16.23 -0.58 45.85
C ASP A 52 16.34 0.13 47.20
N ALA A 53 17.55 0.32 47.67
CA ALA A 53 17.83 1.05 48.94
C ALA A 53 17.85 2.59 48.73
N GLY A 54 17.82 3.05 47.49
CA GLY A 54 17.96 4.48 47.14
C GLY A 54 19.29 5.08 47.58
N LYS A 55 20.36 4.24 47.69
CA LYS A 55 21.68 4.64 48.20
C LYS A 55 22.65 4.84 47.03
N ILE A 56 23.37 5.96 47.06
CA ILE A 56 24.42 6.27 46.11
C ILE A 56 25.71 6.43 46.87
N GLU A 57 26.68 5.57 46.57
CA GLU A 57 28.03 5.63 47.11
C GLU A 57 29.00 6.05 46.01
N MET A 58 29.78 7.08 46.27
CA MET A 58 30.77 7.59 45.34
C MET A 58 32.10 7.78 46.02
N CYS A 59 33.16 7.34 45.38
CA CYS A 59 34.52 7.61 45.84
C CYS A 59 35.49 7.88 44.67
N ILE A 60 36.52 8.67 44.96
CA ILE A 60 37.69 8.82 44.11
C ILE A 60 38.76 7.84 44.59
N ARG A 61 39.30 7.07 43.68
CA ARG A 61 40.41 6.16 43.92
C ARG A 61 41.71 6.94 43.70
N LYS A 62 42.40 7.31 44.79
CA LYS A 62 43.65 8.03 44.76
C LYS A 62 44.81 7.15 45.13
N LYS A 63 45.96 7.30 44.46
CA LYS A 63 47.18 6.57 44.78
C LYS A 63 47.93 7.28 45.92
N VAL A 64 48.32 6.53 46.91
CA VAL A 64 49.09 7.04 48.06
C VAL A 64 50.52 7.31 47.60
N THR A 65 50.99 8.58 47.70
CA THR A 65 52.33 8.98 47.34
C THR A 65 53.02 9.73 48.48
N ALA A 66 54.34 9.73 48.49
CA ALA A 66 55.10 10.49 49.48
C ALA A 66 55.11 11.99 49.18
N ARG A 67 55.01 12.36 47.87
CA ARG A 67 54.85 13.74 47.36
C ARG A 67 53.69 13.73 46.36
N VAL A 68 52.68 14.53 46.61
CA VAL A 68 51.52 14.68 45.77
C VAL A 68 51.89 15.64 44.61
N HIS A 69 51.83 15.14 43.39
CA HIS A 69 52.00 15.93 42.16
C HIS A 69 50.66 16.37 41.59
N ASP A 70 49.70 15.49 41.64
CA ASP A 70 48.34 15.73 41.15
C ASP A 70 47.33 15.46 42.28
N PRO A 71 46.74 16.52 42.88
CA PRO A 71 45.77 16.37 43.97
C PRO A 71 44.52 15.59 43.60
N ASP A 72 44.17 15.47 42.33
CA ASP A 72 42.99 14.75 41.87
C ASP A 72 43.22 13.24 41.76
N CYS A 73 44.47 12.81 41.46
CA CYS A 73 44.82 11.39 41.32
C CYS A 73 45.63 10.83 42.48
N GLU A 74 46.27 11.69 43.30
CA GLU A 74 47.19 11.29 44.36
C GLU A 74 46.74 11.82 45.72
N ILE A 75 47.15 11.12 46.78
CA ILE A 75 46.87 11.50 48.16
C ILE A 75 48.14 11.31 49.00
N SER A 76 48.37 12.21 49.95
CA SER A 76 49.50 12.08 50.88
C SER A 76 49.32 10.92 51.89
N LEU A 77 50.43 10.34 52.34
CA LEU A 77 50.37 9.24 53.30
C LEU A 77 49.69 9.65 54.63
N ALA A 78 49.83 10.91 55.03
CA ALA A 78 49.19 11.44 56.24
C ALA A 78 47.67 11.55 56.12
N GLU A 79 47.17 11.92 54.95
CA GLU A 79 45.73 11.98 54.65
C GLU A 79 45.14 10.56 54.43
N ALA A 80 45.89 9.70 53.74
CA ALA A 80 45.48 8.30 53.52
C ALA A 80 45.28 7.53 54.84
N HIS A 81 46.14 7.82 55.85
CA HIS A 81 46.02 7.23 57.17
C HIS A 81 44.79 7.68 57.98
N LYS A 82 44.18 8.85 57.62
CA LYS A 82 42.91 9.28 58.22
C LYS A 82 41.74 8.43 57.73
N ILE A 83 41.85 7.91 56.49
CA ILE A 83 40.81 7.08 55.86
C ILE A 83 41.04 5.61 56.16
N LYS A 84 42.32 5.14 56.02
CA LYS A 84 42.69 3.74 56.24
C LYS A 84 43.99 3.73 57.01
N LYS A 85 43.95 3.42 58.34
CA LYS A 85 45.11 3.42 59.27
C LYS A 85 46.29 2.55 58.80
N THR A 86 46.06 1.59 57.93
CA THR A 86 47.07 0.64 57.42
C THR A 86 47.57 0.96 56.01
N ALA A 87 47.22 2.12 55.44
CA ALA A 87 47.58 2.48 54.09
C ALA A 87 49.10 2.59 53.88
N LYS A 88 49.62 2.00 52.79
CA LYS A 88 51.03 2.03 52.40
C LYS A 88 51.24 2.87 51.15
N ALA A 89 52.44 3.40 51.00
CA ALA A 89 52.81 4.12 49.76
C ALA A 89 52.69 3.21 48.56
N GLY A 90 52.03 3.70 47.47
CA GLY A 90 51.70 2.93 46.29
C GLY A 90 50.34 2.25 46.33
N GLU A 91 49.65 2.19 47.46
CA GLU A 91 48.32 1.65 47.57
C GLU A 91 47.26 2.62 47.05
N ILE A 92 46.12 2.08 46.56
CA ILE A 92 44.97 2.90 46.10
C ILE A 92 43.99 2.98 47.27
N VAL A 93 43.61 4.20 47.64
CA VAL A 93 42.65 4.49 48.69
C VAL A 93 41.41 5.16 48.11
N CYS A 94 40.25 4.74 48.47
CA CYS A 94 38.97 5.39 48.14
C CYS A 94 38.74 6.59 49.08
N VAL A 95 38.57 7.75 48.53
CA VAL A 95 38.15 8.97 49.24
C VAL A 95 36.68 9.20 48.95
N ASP A 96 35.85 9.18 49.99
CA ASP A 96 34.42 9.37 49.82
C ASP A 96 34.10 10.77 49.25
N LEU A 97 33.23 10.80 48.26
CA LEU A 97 32.74 12.01 47.61
C LEU A 97 31.25 12.17 47.87
N PRO A 98 30.84 13.13 48.73
CA PRO A 98 29.43 13.42 48.92
C PRO A 98 28.79 13.98 47.65
N VAL A 99 27.66 13.41 47.25
CA VAL A 99 26.89 13.80 46.04
C VAL A 99 26.52 15.32 46.05
N GLU A 100 26.42 15.89 47.24
CA GLU A 100 26.09 17.31 47.49
C GLU A 100 27.13 18.26 46.94
N GLU A 101 28.37 17.82 46.81
CA GLU A 101 29.47 18.65 46.27
C GLU A 101 29.38 18.97 44.79
N PHE A 102 28.56 18.22 44.01
CA PHE A 102 28.47 18.40 42.57
C PHE A 102 27.56 19.54 42.10
N GLY A 103 26.87 20.19 43.02
CA GLY A 103 26.01 21.30 42.74
C GLY A 103 24.72 20.89 41.93
N ARG A 104 23.76 21.84 41.85
CA ARG A 104 22.46 21.61 41.23
C ARG A 104 22.54 21.26 39.75
N ASN A 105 23.47 21.88 39.01
CA ASN A 105 23.62 21.71 37.56
C ASN A 105 24.08 20.28 37.19
N ALA A 106 24.95 19.66 37.98
CA ALA A 106 25.43 18.31 37.73
C ALA A 106 24.27 17.30 37.97
N ILE A 107 23.52 17.45 39.05
CA ILE A 107 22.36 16.61 39.34
C ILE A 107 21.29 16.74 38.23
N GLN A 108 21.08 17.96 37.74
CA GLN A 108 20.17 18.21 36.63
C GLN A 108 20.61 17.55 35.32
N SER A 109 21.90 17.56 35.01
CA SER A 109 22.48 16.89 33.85
C SER A 109 22.30 15.37 33.94
N VAL A 110 22.54 14.77 35.10
CA VAL A 110 22.30 13.33 35.35
C VAL A 110 20.83 12.97 35.17
N LYS A 111 19.91 13.78 35.70
CA LYS A 111 18.47 13.59 35.51
C LYS A 111 18.08 13.64 34.03
N GLN A 112 18.62 14.60 33.27
CA GLN A 112 18.35 14.69 31.82
C GLN A 112 18.89 13.46 31.08
N MET A 113 20.10 13.01 31.40
CA MET A 113 20.71 11.82 30.81
C MET A 113 19.87 10.58 31.10
N LEU A 114 19.38 10.42 32.34
CA LEU A 114 18.50 9.32 32.70
C LEU A 114 17.19 9.35 31.89
N VAL A 115 16.52 10.51 31.83
CA VAL A 115 15.27 10.67 31.04
C VAL A 115 15.53 10.32 29.58
N GLN A 116 16.66 10.72 29.01
CA GLN A 116 17.02 10.40 27.64
C GLN A 116 17.21 8.89 27.43
N ARG A 117 17.97 8.25 28.33
CA ARG A 117 18.20 6.78 28.27
C ARG A 117 16.92 5.97 28.41
N VAL A 118 16.04 6.40 29.31
CA VAL A 118 14.71 5.80 29.47
C VAL A 118 13.91 5.88 28.16
N ARG A 119 13.89 7.07 27.53
CA ARG A 119 13.23 7.24 26.24
C ARG A 119 13.85 6.40 25.14
N GLU A 120 15.19 6.26 25.13
CA GLU A 120 15.90 5.38 24.18
C GLU A 120 15.50 3.91 24.37
N ALA A 121 15.47 3.44 25.62
CA ALA A 121 15.05 2.08 25.93
C ALA A 121 13.57 1.80 25.60
N GLU A 122 12.67 2.75 25.89
CA GLU A 122 11.26 2.68 25.47
C GLU A 122 11.15 2.58 23.93
N ARG A 123 11.91 3.40 23.19
CA ARG A 123 11.93 3.36 21.72
C ARG A 123 12.43 2.03 21.19
N GLU A 124 13.49 1.50 21.78
CA GLU A 124 14.04 0.21 21.37
C GLU A 124 13.04 -0.93 21.62
N ARG A 125 12.34 -0.89 22.75
CA ARG A 125 11.28 -1.84 23.03
C ARG A 125 10.13 -1.74 22.03
N ILE A 126 9.62 -0.53 21.76
CA ILE A 126 8.58 -0.30 20.77
C ILE A 126 9.02 -0.79 19.38
N TYR A 127 10.25 -0.49 18.99
CA TYR A 127 10.82 -0.96 17.74
C TYR A 127 10.81 -2.49 17.64
N ASN A 128 11.28 -3.18 18.67
CA ASN A 128 11.31 -4.64 18.70
C ASN A 128 9.91 -5.26 18.70
N ASP A 129 8.97 -4.66 19.44
CA ASP A 129 7.57 -5.12 19.52
C ASP A 129 6.84 -4.98 18.17
N PHE A 130 7.11 -3.92 17.40
CA PHE A 130 6.40 -3.62 16.16
C PHE A 130 7.14 -4.04 14.89
N GLN A 131 8.45 -4.30 14.92
CA GLN A 131 9.22 -4.74 13.76
C GLN A 131 8.69 -6.06 13.18
N GLY A 132 8.31 -7.01 14.04
CA GLY A 132 7.71 -8.28 13.64
C GLY A 132 6.26 -8.17 13.17
N ARG A 133 5.63 -7.01 13.38
CA ARG A 133 4.21 -6.76 13.07
C ARG A 133 4.02 -5.89 11.82
N ILE A 134 5.08 -5.66 11.06
CA ILE A 134 4.96 -4.96 9.76
C ILE A 134 4.08 -5.80 8.83
N GLY A 135 3.08 -5.18 8.22
CA GLY A 135 2.06 -5.84 7.40
C GLY A 135 0.80 -6.24 8.18
N GLU A 136 0.83 -6.23 9.51
CA GLU A 136 -0.34 -6.54 10.33
C GLU A 136 -1.27 -5.34 10.52
N ILE A 137 -2.56 -5.65 10.74
CA ILE A 137 -3.56 -4.65 11.12
C ILE A 137 -3.50 -4.41 12.63
N VAL A 138 -3.39 -3.13 12.99
CA VAL A 138 -3.51 -2.67 14.36
C VAL A 138 -4.76 -1.83 14.54
N ARG A 139 -5.33 -1.89 15.75
CA ARG A 139 -6.41 -1.00 16.19
C ARG A 139 -5.84 0.09 17.07
N GLY A 140 -6.35 1.28 16.89
CA GLY A 140 -6.00 2.39 17.77
C GLY A 140 -7.13 3.39 17.88
N THR A 141 -6.96 4.38 18.75
CA THR A 141 -7.89 5.48 18.94
C THR A 141 -7.26 6.76 18.42
N VAL A 142 -7.98 7.52 17.63
CA VAL A 142 -7.52 8.81 17.11
C VAL A 142 -7.32 9.79 18.27
N GLN A 143 -6.09 10.24 18.45
CA GLN A 143 -5.70 11.17 19.51
C GLN A 143 -5.65 12.61 19.01
N GLN A 144 -5.13 12.81 17.80
CA GLN A 144 -5.01 14.13 17.18
C GLN A 144 -5.19 14.03 15.68
N VAL A 145 -5.88 15.00 15.10
CA VAL A 145 -6.08 15.11 13.65
C VAL A 145 -5.47 16.41 13.19
N ASP A 146 -4.37 16.32 12.45
CA ASP A 146 -3.71 17.44 11.81
C ASP A 146 -3.99 17.47 10.32
N ARG A 147 -3.66 18.57 9.64
CA ARG A 147 -3.84 18.69 8.18
C ARG A 147 -3.03 17.69 7.38
N SER A 148 -1.89 17.27 7.89
CA SER A 148 -0.90 16.40 7.20
C SER A 148 -0.94 14.94 7.66
N ALA A 149 -1.42 14.67 8.87
CA ALA A 149 -1.39 13.34 9.46
C ALA A 149 -2.38 13.21 10.62
N VAL A 150 -2.72 11.97 10.94
CA VAL A 150 -3.52 11.60 12.11
C VAL A 150 -2.64 10.86 13.10
N ILE A 151 -2.62 11.29 14.35
CA ILE A 151 -1.94 10.58 15.44
C ILE A 151 -2.94 9.59 16.05
N VAL A 152 -2.55 8.35 16.09
CA VAL A 152 -3.36 7.23 16.57
C VAL A 152 -2.69 6.64 17.81
N LYS A 153 -3.39 6.62 18.92
CA LYS A 153 -2.96 5.95 20.13
C LYS A 153 -3.13 4.43 19.96
N LEU A 154 -2.05 3.72 19.93
CA LEU A 154 -1.98 2.26 19.98
C LEU A 154 -1.89 1.80 21.44
N GLU A 155 -1.82 0.49 21.71
CA GLU A 155 -1.83 -0.07 23.07
C GLU A 155 -0.75 0.54 23.99
N ARG A 156 0.48 0.71 23.48
CA ARG A 156 1.63 1.17 24.27
C ARG A 156 2.38 2.34 23.66
N THR A 157 2.03 2.75 22.45
CA THR A 157 2.74 3.78 21.70
C THR A 157 1.76 4.59 20.86
N GLU A 158 2.29 5.60 20.19
CA GLU A 158 1.57 6.38 19.19
C GLU A 158 2.02 5.97 17.79
N GLY A 159 1.06 5.82 16.89
CA GLY A 159 1.28 5.64 15.46
C GLY A 159 0.91 6.90 14.70
N ILE A 160 1.60 7.15 13.60
CA ILE A 160 1.28 8.21 12.66
C ILE A 160 0.64 7.62 11.40
N LEU A 161 -0.51 8.15 11.02
CA LEU A 161 -1.18 7.88 9.75
C LEU A 161 -1.05 9.14 8.88
N PRO A 162 -0.08 9.20 7.97
CA PRO A 162 0.10 10.34 7.08
C PRO A 162 -1.10 10.53 6.15
N GLY A 163 -1.41 11.76 5.76
CA GLY A 163 -2.53 12.05 4.86
C GLY A 163 -2.48 11.33 3.51
N LYS A 164 -1.27 11.09 2.97
CA LYS A 164 -1.06 10.28 1.76
C LYS A 164 -1.36 8.79 1.94
N GLU A 165 -1.31 8.30 3.18
CA GLU A 165 -1.61 6.92 3.56
C GLU A 165 -3.03 6.75 4.08
N SER A 166 -3.81 7.82 4.16
CA SER A 166 -5.25 7.82 4.42
C SER A 166 -6.04 7.69 3.13
N MET A 167 -7.21 7.07 3.17
CA MET A 167 -8.06 6.98 2.00
C MET A 167 -8.78 8.30 1.71
N PRO A 168 -9.13 8.61 0.45
CA PRO A 168 -9.75 9.89 0.07
C PRO A 168 -11.06 10.20 0.79
N ARG A 169 -11.77 9.18 1.27
CA ARG A 169 -13.07 9.29 1.96
C ARG A 169 -12.97 9.21 3.47
N ASP A 170 -11.79 8.94 4.01
CA ASP A 170 -11.59 8.87 5.45
C ASP A 170 -11.84 10.24 6.09
N ARG A 171 -12.62 10.26 7.16
CA ARG A 171 -12.90 11.42 7.99
C ARG A 171 -12.80 10.99 9.44
N PHE A 172 -11.67 11.30 10.07
CA PHE A 172 -11.40 10.93 11.44
C PHE A 172 -11.79 12.02 12.41
N ARG A 173 -12.30 11.61 13.58
CA ARG A 173 -12.60 12.48 14.71
C ARG A 173 -11.82 12.03 15.93
N HIS A 174 -11.51 12.98 16.81
CA HIS A 174 -10.86 12.65 18.09
C HIS A 174 -11.69 11.61 18.87
N GLY A 175 -11.02 10.58 19.40
CA GLY A 175 -11.65 9.50 20.16
C GLY A 175 -12.22 8.36 19.31
N GLU A 176 -12.23 8.47 17.98
CA GLU A 176 -12.72 7.45 17.07
C GLU A 176 -11.74 6.29 16.96
N TYR A 177 -12.26 5.07 16.83
CA TYR A 177 -11.44 3.88 16.57
C TYR A 177 -11.06 3.79 15.11
N VAL A 178 -9.81 3.51 14.84
CA VAL A 178 -9.28 3.31 13.50
C VAL A 178 -8.51 2.00 13.41
N ARG A 179 -8.71 1.29 12.31
CA ARG A 179 -7.90 0.14 11.89
C ARG A 179 -6.94 0.59 10.79
N ALA A 180 -5.68 0.24 10.90
CA ALA A 180 -4.66 0.53 9.89
C ALA A 180 -3.58 -0.54 9.90
N CYS A 181 -2.84 -0.64 8.78
CA CYS A 181 -1.72 -1.54 8.66
C CYS A 181 -0.42 -0.84 9.07
N VAL A 182 0.44 -1.54 9.79
CA VAL A 182 1.81 -1.07 10.10
C VAL A 182 2.66 -1.24 8.85
N ILE A 183 3.19 -0.13 8.31
CA ILE A 183 4.04 -0.18 7.10
C ILE A 183 5.51 0.05 7.40
N ALA A 184 5.83 0.78 8.46
CA ALA A 184 7.20 1.04 8.85
C ALA A 184 7.30 1.32 10.35
N VAL A 185 8.46 1.02 10.92
CA VAL A 185 8.81 1.37 12.30
C VAL A 185 10.17 2.05 12.28
N ASP A 186 10.25 3.28 12.80
CA ASP A 186 11.48 4.07 12.81
C ASP A 186 12.07 4.16 14.21
N LYS A 187 13.31 3.70 14.38
CA LYS A 187 14.06 3.73 15.64
C LYS A 187 14.54 5.15 16.00
N SER A 188 14.80 6.00 15.01
CA SER A 188 15.43 7.31 15.19
C SER A 188 14.44 8.48 15.28
N SER A 189 13.16 8.26 15.06
CA SER A 189 12.12 9.29 15.07
C SER A 189 12.04 10.05 16.40
N LYS A 190 11.93 11.38 16.33
CA LYS A 190 11.66 12.23 17.49
C LYS A 190 10.16 12.25 17.86
N GLY A 191 9.30 11.75 16.99
CA GLY A 191 7.84 11.65 17.13
C GLY A 191 7.36 10.19 17.21
N PRO A 192 6.14 9.91 16.76
CA PRO A 192 5.62 8.54 16.67
C PRO A 192 6.53 7.67 15.80
N GLN A 193 6.84 6.46 16.30
CA GLN A 193 7.76 5.54 15.62
C GLN A 193 7.07 4.63 14.62
N VAL A 194 5.78 4.38 14.81
CA VAL A 194 5.00 3.44 13.99
C VAL A 194 4.27 4.21 12.92
N THR A 195 4.60 3.93 11.66
CA THR A 195 3.89 4.50 10.51
C THR A 195 2.78 3.57 10.08
N LEU A 196 1.58 4.11 9.99
CA LEU A 196 0.35 3.40 9.65
C LEU A 196 -0.09 3.74 8.23
N SER A 197 -0.77 2.80 7.58
CA SER A 197 -1.38 3.00 6.26
C SER A 197 -2.75 2.32 6.16
N ARG A 198 -3.67 2.98 5.46
CA ARG A 198 -4.95 2.42 5.00
C ARG A 198 -4.98 2.25 3.48
N THR A 199 -3.96 2.77 2.77
CA THR A 199 -3.82 2.66 1.32
C THR A 199 -3.01 1.44 0.89
N HIS A 200 -2.15 0.91 1.76
CA HIS A 200 -1.25 -0.20 1.45
C HIS A 200 -2.03 -1.48 1.08
N PRO A 201 -1.56 -2.29 0.12
CA PRO A 201 -2.18 -3.58 -0.23
C PRO A 201 -2.33 -4.54 0.94
N ASP A 202 -1.38 -4.57 1.88
CA ASP A 202 -1.43 -5.46 3.04
C ASP A 202 -2.56 -5.09 4.01
N PHE A 203 -3.02 -3.84 4.02
CA PHE A 203 -4.23 -3.48 4.76
C PHE A 203 -5.45 -4.27 4.24
N LEU A 204 -5.60 -4.37 2.92
CA LEU A 204 -6.68 -5.16 2.32
C LEU A 204 -6.54 -6.65 2.63
N LYS A 205 -5.31 -7.21 2.53
CA LYS A 205 -5.05 -8.61 2.89
C LYS A 205 -5.41 -8.91 4.34
N GLY A 206 -5.00 -8.04 5.26
CA GLY A 206 -5.27 -8.20 6.68
C GLY A 206 -6.76 -8.06 7.03
N LEU A 207 -7.52 -7.18 6.33
CA LEU A 207 -8.96 -7.10 6.49
C LEU A 207 -9.64 -8.41 6.06
N PHE A 208 -9.24 -8.98 4.92
CA PHE A 208 -9.75 -10.28 4.51
C PHE A 208 -9.37 -11.39 5.50
N ALA A 209 -8.15 -11.39 6.03
CA ALA A 209 -7.74 -12.37 7.04
C ALA A 209 -8.55 -12.26 8.34
N SER A 210 -9.04 -11.05 8.68
CA SER A 210 -9.90 -10.86 9.86
C SER A 210 -11.36 -11.26 9.63
N GLU A 211 -11.85 -11.19 8.40
CA GLU A 211 -13.27 -11.48 8.06
C GLU A 211 -13.47 -12.90 7.49
N VAL A 212 -12.40 -13.56 7.03
CA VAL A 212 -12.42 -14.84 6.33
C VAL A 212 -11.56 -15.85 7.10
N PRO A 213 -12.17 -16.74 7.92
CA PRO A 213 -11.43 -17.73 8.70
C PRO A 213 -10.52 -18.62 7.86
N GLU A 214 -10.94 -18.99 6.67
CA GLU A 214 -10.20 -19.84 5.73
C GLU A 214 -8.88 -19.19 5.28
N ILE A 215 -8.80 -17.86 5.30
CA ILE A 215 -7.53 -17.12 5.06
C ILE A 215 -6.67 -17.11 6.32
N ALA A 216 -7.26 -16.92 7.49
CA ALA A 216 -6.54 -16.96 8.76
C ALA A 216 -5.93 -18.35 9.00
N GLU A 217 -6.63 -19.42 8.63
CA GLU A 217 -6.18 -20.81 8.70
C GLU A 217 -5.25 -21.22 7.56
N ARG A 218 -4.96 -20.32 6.60
CA ARG A 218 -4.13 -20.56 5.41
C ARG A 218 -4.67 -21.65 4.46
N ILE A 219 -5.95 -21.96 4.52
CA ILE A 219 -6.62 -22.80 3.54
C ILE A 219 -6.78 -22.05 2.23
N VAL A 220 -7.16 -20.77 2.32
CA VAL A 220 -7.20 -19.83 1.19
C VAL A 220 -6.08 -18.83 1.33
N GLU A 221 -5.39 -18.53 0.24
CA GLU A 221 -4.28 -17.57 0.20
C GLU A 221 -4.56 -16.45 -0.79
N ILE A 222 -4.27 -15.20 -0.39
CA ILE A 222 -4.27 -14.05 -1.29
C ILE A 222 -2.88 -13.92 -1.92
N LYS A 223 -2.72 -14.37 -3.16
CA LYS A 223 -1.45 -14.34 -3.89
C LYS A 223 -1.01 -12.93 -4.24
N ASN A 224 -1.92 -12.12 -4.77
CA ASN A 224 -1.60 -10.78 -5.20
C ASN A 224 -2.78 -9.82 -5.00
N VAL A 225 -2.47 -8.53 -4.88
CA VAL A 225 -3.43 -7.45 -4.72
C VAL A 225 -3.05 -6.30 -5.64
N ALA A 226 -3.99 -5.85 -6.46
CA ALA A 226 -3.90 -4.62 -7.23
C ALA A 226 -4.93 -3.63 -6.71
N ARG A 227 -4.49 -2.48 -6.23
CA ARG A 227 -5.35 -1.54 -5.51
C ARG A 227 -5.24 -0.12 -6.04
N GLU A 228 -6.38 0.54 -6.16
CA GLU A 228 -6.54 1.99 -6.27
C GLU A 228 -7.39 2.45 -5.08
N PRO A 229 -6.74 2.92 -4.00
CA PRO A 229 -7.39 3.17 -2.73
C PRO A 229 -8.61 4.09 -2.83
N GLY A 230 -9.70 3.68 -2.19
CA GLY A 230 -10.97 4.41 -2.18
C GLY A 230 -11.82 4.29 -3.46
N ASN A 231 -11.32 3.63 -4.51
CA ASN A 231 -12.04 3.42 -5.77
C ASN A 231 -12.35 1.95 -6.03
N ARG A 232 -11.34 1.19 -6.43
CA ARG A 232 -11.50 -0.22 -6.80
C ARG A 232 -10.23 -1.01 -6.55
N SER A 233 -10.40 -2.25 -6.14
CA SER A 233 -9.31 -3.21 -5.94
C SER A 233 -9.62 -4.55 -6.57
N LYS A 234 -8.58 -5.27 -6.96
CA LYS A 234 -8.66 -6.66 -7.38
C LYS A 234 -7.75 -7.48 -6.49
N ILE A 235 -8.25 -8.59 -5.99
CA ILE A 235 -7.45 -9.56 -5.23
C ILE A 235 -7.43 -10.89 -5.98
N CYS A 236 -6.27 -11.52 -5.95
CA CYS A 236 -6.08 -12.85 -6.54
C CYS A 236 -6.01 -13.88 -5.41
N VAL A 237 -6.91 -14.85 -5.44
CA VAL A 237 -7.04 -15.87 -4.39
C VAL A 237 -6.83 -17.28 -4.94
N VAL A 238 -6.25 -18.15 -4.13
CA VAL A 238 -6.06 -19.56 -4.41
C VAL A 238 -6.45 -20.37 -3.19
N SER A 239 -7.05 -21.52 -3.38
CA SER A 239 -7.27 -22.51 -2.32
C SER A 239 -6.15 -23.54 -2.32
N ASN A 240 -5.65 -23.88 -1.14
CA ASN A 240 -4.72 -24.98 -0.93
C ASN A 240 -5.46 -26.33 -0.71
N ASP A 241 -6.78 -26.28 -0.51
CA ASP A 241 -7.67 -27.45 -0.43
C ASP A 241 -8.63 -27.44 -1.63
N GLU A 242 -8.62 -28.50 -2.45
CA GLU A 242 -9.49 -28.66 -3.62
C GLU A 242 -11.00 -28.61 -3.29
N LYS A 243 -11.37 -28.91 -2.04
CA LYS A 243 -12.77 -28.92 -1.58
C LYS A 243 -13.31 -27.53 -1.24
N VAL A 244 -12.42 -26.53 -1.10
CA VAL A 244 -12.77 -25.19 -0.68
C VAL A 244 -12.72 -24.24 -1.88
N ASP A 245 -13.85 -23.63 -2.21
CA ASP A 245 -13.89 -22.54 -3.20
C ASP A 245 -13.31 -21.25 -2.61
N ALA A 246 -12.15 -20.85 -3.09
CA ALA A 246 -11.46 -19.65 -2.63
C ALA A 246 -12.26 -18.37 -2.83
N VAL A 247 -13.03 -18.28 -3.92
CA VAL A 247 -13.84 -17.10 -4.23
C VAL A 247 -15.06 -17.06 -3.32
N GLY A 248 -15.76 -18.20 -3.21
CA GLY A 248 -16.94 -18.33 -2.36
C GLY A 248 -16.64 -18.05 -0.88
N ALA A 249 -15.50 -18.54 -0.37
CA ALA A 249 -15.03 -18.28 0.99
C ALA A 249 -14.83 -16.77 1.26
N CYS A 250 -14.19 -16.06 0.31
CA CYS A 250 -13.95 -14.62 0.43
C CYS A 250 -15.23 -13.77 0.26
N VAL A 251 -16.17 -14.20 -0.60
CA VAL A 251 -17.44 -13.50 -0.80
C VAL A 251 -18.36 -13.68 0.41
N GLY A 252 -18.45 -14.90 0.92
CA GLY A 252 -19.35 -15.28 2.01
C GLY A 252 -20.82 -15.33 1.61
N VAL A 253 -21.68 -15.74 2.54
CA VAL A 253 -23.12 -15.89 2.31
C VAL A 253 -23.73 -14.55 1.88
N LYS A 254 -24.32 -14.51 0.68
CA LYS A 254 -24.90 -13.29 0.07
C LYS A 254 -23.92 -12.09 0.04
N GLY A 255 -22.62 -12.34 0.01
CA GLY A 255 -21.60 -11.30 -0.03
C GLY A 255 -21.31 -10.63 1.31
N SER A 256 -21.75 -11.22 2.44
CA SER A 256 -21.61 -10.58 3.78
C SER A 256 -20.17 -10.25 4.15
N ARG A 257 -19.22 -11.17 3.88
CA ARG A 257 -17.81 -10.99 4.23
C ARG A 257 -17.14 -9.87 3.39
N VAL A 258 -17.29 -9.94 2.07
CA VAL A 258 -16.74 -8.89 1.18
C VAL A 258 -17.37 -7.53 1.47
N GLN A 259 -18.67 -7.47 1.80
CA GLN A 259 -19.34 -6.21 2.14
C GLN A 259 -18.86 -5.62 3.47
N ALA A 260 -18.44 -6.44 4.44
CA ALA A 260 -17.80 -5.97 5.66
C ALA A 260 -16.48 -5.26 5.36
N VAL A 261 -15.64 -5.86 4.51
CA VAL A 261 -14.38 -5.24 4.04
C VAL A 261 -14.64 -3.96 3.23
N VAL A 262 -15.62 -3.98 2.31
CA VAL A 262 -16.01 -2.81 1.51
C VAL A 262 -16.44 -1.64 2.40
N ARG A 263 -17.22 -1.91 3.45
CA ARG A 263 -17.65 -0.87 4.42
C ARG A 263 -16.46 -0.27 5.17
N GLU A 264 -15.53 -1.08 5.64
CA GLU A 264 -14.31 -0.60 6.30
C GLU A 264 -13.46 0.28 5.37
N LEU A 265 -13.46 -0.02 4.08
CA LEU A 265 -12.73 0.73 3.05
C LEU A 265 -13.52 1.92 2.46
N GLY A 266 -14.60 2.37 3.14
CA GLY A 266 -15.38 3.53 2.70
C GLY A 266 -16.06 3.36 1.35
N GLY A 267 -16.45 2.13 0.96
CA GLY A 267 -17.12 1.82 -0.29
C GLY A 267 -16.19 1.52 -1.47
N GLU A 268 -14.94 1.16 -1.22
CA GLU A 268 -14.01 0.66 -2.25
C GLU A 268 -14.53 -0.64 -2.85
N ARG A 269 -14.70 -0.71 -4.17
CA ARG A 269 -15.19 -1.92 -4.84
C ARG A 269 -14.09 -2.97 -4.90
N ILE A 270 -14.41 -4.23 -4.60
CA ILE A 270 -13.44 -5.32 -4.57
C ILE A 270 -13.87 -6.41 -5.55
N ASP A 271 -12.99 -6.71 -6.50
CA ASP A 271 -13.14 -7.85 -7.42
C ASP A 271 -12.24 -8.99 -6.92
N ILE A 272 -12.83 -10.16 -6.71
CA ILE A 272 -12.13 -11.37 -6.28
C ILE A 272 -11.91 -12.25 -7.50
N VAL A 273 -10.64 -12.53 -7.82
CA VAL A 273 -10.22 -13.26 -9.01
C VAL A 273 -9.57 -14.58 -8.60
N PRO A 274 -10.04 -15.74 -9.07
CA PRO A 274 -9.36 -17.00 -8.80
C PRO A 274 -8.05 -17.06 -9.58
N TRP A 275 -6.97 -17.41 -8.88
CA TRP A 275 -5.67 -17.60 -9.48
C TRP A 275 -5.65 -18.76 -10.46
N SER A 276 -4.82 -18.66 -11.49
CA SER A 276 -4.54 -19.74 -12.41
C SER A 276 -3.07 -19.74 -12.80
N ALA A 277 -2.48 -20.92 -12.98
CA ALA A 277 -1.12 -21.06 -13.52
C ALA A 277 -1.08 -20.68 -15.02
N ASP A 278 -2.18 -20.89 -15.73
CA ASP A 278 -2.33 -20.48 -17.13
C ASP A 278 -2.53 -18.96 -17.19
N THR A 279 -1.59 -18.27 -17.84
CA THR A 279 -1.58 -16.83 -18.02
C THR A 279 -2.82 -16.33 -18.77
N VAL A 280 -3.26 -17.04 -19.82
CA VAL A 280 -4.43 -16.69 -20.61
C VAL A 280 -5.68 -16.67 -19.73
N VAL A 281 -5.88 -17.77 -18.99
CA VAL A 281 -7.01 -17.93 -18.08
C VAL A 281 -6.98 -16.87 -16.98
N PHE A 282 -5.80 -16.62 -16.41
CA PHE A 282 -5.66 -15.65 -15.31
C PHE A 282 -5.93 -14.22 -15.76
N VAL A 283 -5.36 -13.80 -16.90
CA VAL A 283 -5.61 -12.46 -17.47
C VAL A 283 -7.10 -12.30 -17.84
N THR A 284 -7.68 -13.30 -18.50
CA THR A 284 -9.10 -13.29 -18.85
C THR A 284 -10.02 -13.12 -17.64
N ARG A 285 -9.78 -13.87 -16.57
CA ARG A 285 -10.54 -13.76 -15.32
C ARG A 285 -10.33 -12.41 -14.64
N SER A 286 -9.11 -11.86 -14.74
CA SER A 286 -8.78 -10.57 -14.12
C SER A 286 -9.48 -9.38 -14.76
N LEU A 287 -9.94 -9.51 -16.02
CA LEU A 287 -10.70 -8.49 -16.74
C LEU A 287 -12.20 -8.48 -16.41
N SER A 288 -12.66 -9.46 -15.60
CA SER A 288 -14.05 -9.44 -15.11
C SER A 288 -14.45 -8.03 -14.60
N PRO A 289 -15.70 -7.57 -14.90
CA PRO A 289 -16.85 -8.29 -15.44
C PRO A 289 -16.93 -8.38 -16.98
N ALA A 290 -15.94 -7.89 -17.73
CA ALA A 290 -15.95 -7.99 -19.19
C ALA A 290 -15.78 -9.44 -19.65
N LYS A 291 -16.49 -9.80 -20.72
CA LYS A 291 -16.34 -11.10 -21.35
C LYS A 291 -15.25 -11.02 -22.42
N VAL A 292 -14.27 -11.89 -22.31
CA VAL A 292 -13.12 -11.99 -23.23
C VAL A 292 -13.41 -13.07 -24.26
N GLY A 293 -13.14 -12.78 -25.54
CA GLY A 293 -13.27 -13.73 -26.63
C GLY A 293 -11.99 -14.54 -26.84
N GLU A 294 -10.93 -13.90 -27.27
CA GLU A 294 -9.62 -14.53 -27.56
C GLU A 294 -8.50 -13.79 -26.80
N ALA A 295 -7.46 -14.52 -26.38
CA ALA A 295 -6.27 -13.91 -25.80
C ALA A 295 -5.01 -14.61 -26.32
N ARG A 296 -3.98 -13.82 -26.65
CA ARG A 296 -2.67 -14.27 -27.11
C ARG A 296 -1.56 -13.78 -26.21
N VAL A 297 -0.69 -14.67 -25.80
CA VAL A 297 0.46 -14.37 -24.93
C VAL A 297 1.73 -14.18 -25.77
N PHE A 298 2.45 -13.10 -25.48
CA PHE A 298 3.78 -12.81 -26.03
C PHE A 298 4.78 -12.84 -24.87
N GLU A 299 5.35 -14.00 -24.61
CA GLU A 299 6.21 -14.24 -23.44
C GLU A 299 7.44 -13.35 -23.39
N ASN A 300 8.10 -13.14 -24.55
CA ASN A 300 9.29 -12.30 -24.64
C ASN A 300 9.06 -10.85 -24.20
N GLU A 301 7.84 -10.33 -24.39
CA GLU A 301 7.47 -8.96 -24.07
C GLU A 301 6.67 -8.86 -22.75
N ARG A 302 6.36 -9.98 -22.11
CA ARG A 302 5.40 -10.08 -21.01
C ARG A 302 4.10 -9.33 -21.31
N ARG A 303 3.56 -9.57 -22.51
CA ARG A 303 2.39 -8.90 -23.05
C ARG A 303 1.33 -9.91 -23.42
N VAL A 304 0.08 -9.57 -23.11
CA VAL A 304 -1.09 -10.34 -23.51
C VAL A 304 -2.01 -9.45 -24.30
N GLU A 305 -2.26 -9.85 -25.54
CA GLU A 305 -3.26 -9.24 -26.41
C GLU A 305 -4.60 -9.92 -26.18
N VAL A 306 -5.61 -9.15 -25.83
CA VAL A 306 -6.94 -9.64 -25.48
C VAL A 306 -7.96 -9.04 -26.41
N VAL A 307 -8.71 -9.88 -27.11
CA VAL A 307 -9.76 -9.48 -28.03
C VAL A 307 -11.11 -9.62 -27.35
N VAL A 308 -11.87 -8.56 -27.36
CA VAL A 308 -13.23 -8.51 -26.80
C VAL A 308 -14.22 -8.04 -27.87
N SER A 309 -15.52 -8.36 -27.69
CA SER A 309 -16.56 -7.79 -28.54
C SER A 309 -16.63 -6.26 -28.39
N ASP A 310 -17.09 -5.56 -29.40
CA ASP A 310 -17.09 -4.08 -29.42
C ASP A 310 -17.92 -3.49 -28.27
N ASP A 311 -19.02 -4.14 -27.89
CA ASP A 311 -19.87 -3.80 -26.73
C ASP A 311 -19.16 -3.98 -25.39
N GLN A 312 -18.20 -4.93 -25.28
CA GLN A 312 -17.46 -5.22 -24.05
C GLN A 312 -16.18 -4.41 -23.90
N LEU A 313 -15.68 -3.77 -24.96
CA LEU A 313 -14.40 -3.04 -24.92
C LEU A 313 -14.39 -1.94 -23.86
N SER A 314 -15.44 -1.14 -23.78
CA SER A 314 -15.56 -0.08 -22.76
C SER A 314 -15.56 -0.64 -21.34
N LEU A 315 -16.19 -1.81 -21.13
CA LEU A 315 -16.24 -2.49 -19.84
C LEU A 315 -14.87 -3.10 -19.48
N ALA A 316 -14.18 -3.70 -20.46
CA ALA A 316 -12.85 -4.27 -20.31
C ALA A 316 -11.80 -3.20 -19.95
N ILE A 317 -11.84 -2.06 -20.59
CA ILE A 317 -11.00 -0.90 -20.27
C ILE A 317 -11.40 -0.32 -18.91
N GLY A 318 -12.69 -0.14 -18.66
CA GLY A 318 -13.25 0.51 -17.50
C GLY A 318 -13.06 2.04 -17.49
N LYS A 319 -13.69 2.71 -16.53
CA LYS A 319 -13.61 4.19 -16.39
C LYS A 319 -12.15 4.63 -16.21
N GLY A 320 -11.65 5.46 -17.13
CA GLY A 320 -10.27 5.95 -17.10
C GLY A 320 -9.19 4.85 -17.19
N GLY A 321 -9.52 3.70 -17.81
CA GLY A 321 -8.59 2.56 -17.93
C GLY A 321 -8.36 1.78 -16.65
N GLN A 322 -9.21 1.97 -15.65
CA GLN A 322 -9.02 1.39 -14.30
C GLN A 322 -9.04 -0.14 -14.31
N ASN A 323 -9.98 -0.77 -15.05
CA ASN A 323 -10.12 -2.22 -15.04
C ASN A 323 -8.89 -2.89 -15.69
N ALA A 324 -8.48 -2.41 -16.86
CA ALA A 324 -7.28 -2.90 -17.56
C ALA A 324 -5.99 -2.68 -16.73
N ARG A 325 -5.84 -1.50 -16.14
CA ARG A 325 -4.66 -1.16 -15.30
C ARG A 325 -4.58 -2.02 -14.04
N LEU A 326 -5.71 -2.28 -13.37
CA LEU A 326 -5.75 -3.18 -12.21
C LEU A 326 -5.47 -4.63 -12.61
N ALA A 327 -6.01 -5.10 -13.74
CA ALA A 327 -5.74 -6.42 -14.28
C ALA A 327 -4.25 -6.59 -14.60
N ALA A 328 -3.63 -5.61 -15.25
CA ALA A 328 -2.20 -5.63 -15.54
C ALA A 328 -1.33 -5.66 -14.27
N LYS A 329 -1.67 -4.84 -13.26
CA LYS A 329 -0.97 -4.86 -11.95
C LYS A 329 -1.15 -6.17 -11.20
N LEU A 330 -2.35 -6.77 -11.25
CA LEU A 330 -2.66 -8.03 -10.57
C LEU A 330 -1.89 -9.19 -11.17
N THR A 331 -1.86 -9.26 -12.50
CA THR A 331 -1.25 -10.38 -13.23
C THR A 331 0.25 -10.20 -13.46
N GLY A 332 0.76 -8.97 -13.44
CA GLY A 332 2.15 -8.64 -13.77
C GLY A 332 2.44 -8.66 -15.27
N TRP A 333 1.41 -8.71 -16.12
CA TRP A 333 1.50 -8.68 -17.58
C TRP A 333 0.98 -7.36 -18.14
N LYS A 334 1.54 -6.91 -19.25
CA LYS A 334 0.94 -5.83 -20.04
C LYS A 334 -0.29 -6.37 -20.75
N VAL A 335 -1.42 -5.70 -20.62
CA VAL A 335 -2.70 -6.12 -21.21
C VAL A 335 -3.09 -5.13 -22.29
N ASP A 336 -3.07 -5.57 -23.53
CA ASP A 336 -3.53 -4.82 -24.68
C ASP A 336 -4.93 -5.28 -25.06
N LEU A 337 -5.89 -4.36 -25.04
CA LEU A 337 -7.29 -4.64 -25.33
C LEU A 337 -7.62 -4.18 -26.74
N LEU A 338 -8.17 -5.08 -27.54
CA LEU A 338 -8.62 -4.83 -28.90
C LEU A 338 -10.09 -5.25 -29.03
N SER A 339 -10.87 -4.47 -29.80
CA SER A 339 -12.18 -4.95 -30.22
C SER A 339 -12.07 -5.92 -31.39
N LEU A 340 -13.08 -6.74 -31.61
CA LEU A 340 -13.18 -7.60 -32.79
C LEU A 340 -13.01 -6.80 -34.07
N SER A 341 -13.70 -5.69 -34.21
CA SER A 341 -13.60 -4.79 -35.37
C SER A 341 -12.19 -4.22 -35.55
N GLN A 342 -11.50 -3.91 -34.45
CA GLN A 342 -10.11 -3.44 -34.50
C GLN A 342 -9.15 -4.56 -34.92
N LYS A 343 -9.37 -5.77 -34.43
CA LYS A 343 -8.58 -6.96 -34.78
C LYS A 343 -8.76 -7.31 -36.25
N GLU A 344 -9.99 -7.31 -36.76
CA GLU A 344 -10.29 -7.54 -38.17
C GLU A 344 -9.63 -6.48 -39.06
N LYS A 345 -9.67 -5.20 -38.68
CA LYS A 345 -8.96 -4.15 -39.36
C LYS A 345 -7.45 -4.36 -39.37
N GLN A 346 -6.86 -4.71 -38.27
CA GLN A 346 -5.41 -5.03 -38.15
C GLN A 346 -5.04 -6.20 -39.07
N LEU A 347 -5.83 -7.29 -39.04
CA LEU A 347 -5.63 -8.44 -39.94
C LEU A 347 -5.81 -8.08 -41.41
N ALA A 348 -6.77 -7.24 -41.72
CA ALA A 348 -6.96 -6.73 -43.11
C ALA A 348 -5.79 -5.85 -43.54
N GLU A 349 -5.30 -4.99 -42.65
CA GLU A 349 -4.11 -4.18 -42.90
C GLU A 349 -2.84 -5.02 -43.06
N GLU A 350 -2.67 -6.01 -42.21
CA GLU A 350 -1.54 -6.95 -42.31
C GLU A 350 -1.57 -7.74 -43.61
N LYS A 351 -2.76 -8.20 -44.01
CA LYS A 351 -2.98 -8.84 -45.33
C LYS A 351 -2.72 -7.89 -46.49
N ALA A 352 -3.17 -6.64 -46.41
CA ALA A 352 -2.93 -5.63 -47.43
C ALA A 352 -1.46 -5.21 -47.57
N LEU A 353 -0.72 -5.28 -46.46
CA LEU A 353 0.73 -5.04 -46.43
C LEU A 353 1.54 -6.24 -46.87
N ARG A 354 0.97 -7.45 -46.80
CA ARG A 354 1.64 -8.68 -47.22
C ARG A 354 1.84 -8.64 -48.74
N VAL A 355 3.11 -8.63 -49.13
CA VAL A 355 3.49 -8.66 -50.56
C VAL A 355 4.14 -10.04 -50.78
N ASP A 356 3.46 -10.86 -51.57
CA ASP A 356 3.99 -12.18 -51.93
C ASP A 356 5.24 -12.06 -52.78
N VAL A 357 6.23 -12.95 -52.58
CA VAL A 357 7.52 -12.94 -53.29
C VAL A 357 7.35 -12.97 -54.81
N GLU A 358 6.28 -13.59 -55.32
CA GLU A 358 5.98 -13.69 -56.74
C GLU A 358 5.56 -12.36 -57.36
N SER A 359 5.05 -11.42 -56.55
CA SER A 359 4.59 -10.10 -57.01
C SER A 359 5.69 -9.02 -56.92
N VAL A 360 6.89 -9.36 -56.41
CA VAL A 360 8.00 -8.42 -56.29
C VAL A 360 8.71 -8.24 -57.64
N GLU A 361 8.80 -7.00 -58.11
CA GLU A 361 9.42 -6.65 -59.35
C GLU A 361 10.89 -7.08 -59.39
N GLY A 362 11.31 -7.86 -60.44
CA GLY A 362 12.66 -8.39 -60.56
C GLY A 362 12.88 -9.79 -59.98
N ILE A 363 11.87 -10.42 -59.38
CA ILE A 363 11.90 -11.81 -58.95
C ILE A 363 11.17 -12.68 -59.97
N GLY A 364 11.91 -13.37 -60.81
CA GLY A 364 11.33 -14.31 -61.79
C GLY A 364 10.85 -15.63 -61.16
N PRO A 365 10.00 -16.42 -61.85
CA PRO A 365 9.34 -17.61 -61.28
C PRO A 365 10.34 -18.68 -60.76
N LYS A 366 11.50 -18.80 -61.35
CA LYS A 366 12.57 -19.72 -60.91
C LYS A 366 13.20 -19.27 -59.58
N LEU A 367 13.29 -17.96 -59.40
CA LEU A 367 13.84 -17.35 -58.18
C LEU A 367 12.81 -17.38 -57.06
N ALA A 368 11.57 -17.07 -57.33
CA ALA A 368 10.45 -17.17 -56.43
C ALA A 368 10.31 -18.61 -55.87
N SER A 369 10.36 -19.63 -56.74
CA SER A 369 10.28 -21.02 -56.31
C SER A 369 11.45 -21.45 -55.40
N ARG A 370 12.63 -20.84 -55.55
CA ARG A 370 13.78 -21.10 -54.64
C ARG A 370 13.59 -20.40 -53.30
N LEU A 371 13.10 -19.17 -53.30
CA LEU A 371 12.79 -18.44 -52.07
C LEU A 371 11.67 -19.12 -51.26
N LEU A 372 10.62 -19.59 -51.91
CA LEU A 372 9.55 -20.38 -51.32
C LEU A 372 10.08 -21.69 -50.69
N LYS A 373 10.97 -22.43 -51.37
CA LYS A 373 11.62 -23.63 -50.82
C LYS A 373 12.50 -23.32 -49.62
N ALA A 374 13.04 -22.11 -49.51
CA ALA A 374 13.83 -21.63 -48.38
C ALA A 374 12.97 -21.06 -47.24
N GLY A 375 11.63 -21.17 -47.34
CA GLY A 375 10.69 -20.67 -46.34
C GLY A 375 10.55 -19.15 -46.33
N ILE A 376 10.79 -18.50 -47.49
CA ILE A 376 10.64 -17.05 -47.70
C ILE A 376 9.42 -16.84 -48.59
N GLU A 377 8.28 -16.53 -48.01
CA GLU A 377 7.00 -16.39 -48.75
C GLU A 377 6.67 -14.96 -49.12
N THR A 378 7.15 -14.01 -48.32
CA THR A 378 6.78 -12.60 -48.43
C THR A 378 7.98 -11.67 -48.64
N ALA A 379 7.77 -10.49 -49.20
CA ALA A 379 8.77 -9.42 -49.27
C ALA A 379 9.27 -9.00 -47.84
N GLN A 380 8.40 -9.07 -46.86
CA GLN A 380 8.75 -8.83 -45.46
C GLN A 380 9.74 -9.90 -44.89
N ASP A 381 9.61 -11.14 -45.33
CA ASP A 381 10.54 -12.19 -44.91
C ASP A 381 11.91 -11.98 -45.57
N ILE A 382 11.95 -11.46 -46.79
CA ILE A 382 13.19 -11.05 -47.49
C ILE A 382 13.90 -9.95 -46.67
N GLU A 383 13.18 -8.92 -46.23
CA GLU A 383 13.74 -7.83 -45.45
C GLU A 383 14.25 -8.34 -44.06
N ARG A 384 13.51 -9.25 -43.42
CA ARG A 384 13.85 -9.83 -42.12
C ARG A 384 15.11 -10.68 -42.16
N LYS A 385 15.28 -11.49 -43.22
CA LYS A 385 16.46 -12.37 -43.41
C LYS A 385 17.72 -11.59 -43.79
N ARG A 386 17.59 -10.35 -44.22
CA ARG A 386 18.69 -9.48 -44.66
C ARG A 386 19.59 -10.15 -45.75
N LEU A 387 20.75 -9.54 -45.98
CA LEU A 387 21.68 -9.99 -47.04
C LEU A 387 22.22 -11.38 -46.70
N GLU A 388 22.59 -11.64 -45.46
CA GLU A 388 23.24 -12.87 -45.01
C GLU A 388 22.35 -14.11 -45.22
N GLY A 389 21.09 -14.06 -44.78
CA GLY A 389 20.15 -15.16 -44.94
C GLY A 389 19.67 -15.38 -46.37
N LEU A 390 19.82 -14.40 -47.28
CA LEU A 390 19.51 -14.56 -48.69
C LEU A 390 20.62 -15.24 -49.48
N ILE A 391 21.87 -15.02 -49.10
CA ILE A 391 23.05 -15.67 -49.73
C ILE A 391 23.09 -17.18 -49.44
N GLU A 392 22.52 -17.63 -48.32
CA GLU A 392 22.42 -19.05 -47.99
C GLU A 392 21.46 -19.82 -48.94
N VAL A 393 20.59 -19.10 -49.66
CA VAL A 393 19.67 -19.75 -50.61
C VAL A 393 20.41 -20.14 -51.89
N GLN A 394 20.39 -21.43 -52.22
CA GLN A 394 21.06 -21.97 -53.41
C GLN A 394 20.76 -21.18 -54.69
N GLY A 395 21.81 -20.61 -55.32
CA GLY A 395 21.71 -19.87 -56.58
C GLY A 395 21.36 -18.40 -56.44
N ILE A 396 21.49 -17.82 -55.24
CA ILE A 396 21.41 -16.36 -55.01
C ILE A 396 22.81 -15.87 -54.65
N GLY A 397 23.44 -15.13 -55.55
CA GLY A 397 24.72 -14.47 -55.30
C GLY A 397 24.51 -13.09 -54.64
N GLU A 398 25.58 -12.57 -54.03
CA GLU A 398 25.56 -11.29 -53.29
C GLU A 398 24.92 -10.11 -54.11
N LYS A 399 25.28 -9.96 -55.39
CA LYS A 399 24.70 -8.92 -56.26
C LYS A 399 23.21 -9.11 -56.50
N THR A 400 22.76 -10.37 -56.57
CA THR A 400 21.34 -10.69 -56.75
C THR A 400 20.56 -10.48 -55.46
N ALA A 401 21.14 -10.85 -54.28
CA ALA A 401 20.55 -10.62 -53.00
C ALA A 401 20.33 -9.12 -52.71
N VAL A 402 21.29 -8.24 -53.05
CA VAL A 402 21.14 -6.80 -52.91
C VAL A 402 20.00 -6.25 -53.77
N LYS A 403 19.87 -6.74 -55.04
CA LYS A 403 18.76 -6.34 -55.91
C LYS A 403 17.42 -6.81 -55.37
N ILE A 404 17.32 -8.05 -54.90
CA ILE A 404 16.11 -8.61 -54.29
C ILE A 404 15.68 -7.79 -53.07
N LEU A 405 16.64 -7.43 -52.20
CA LEU A 405 16.37 -6.59 -51.04
C LEU A 405 15.83 -5.19 -51.41
N ALA A 406 16.47 -4.57 -52.41
CA ALA A 406 16.03 -3.24 -52.90
C ALA A 406 14.62 -3.31 -53.50
N SER A 407 14.35 -4.35 -54.33
CA SER A 407 13.01 -4.54 -54.91
C SER A 407 11.94 -4.89 -53.87
N ALA A 408 12.28 -5.72 -52.87
CA ALA A 408 11.36 -6.03 -51.77
C ALA A 408 11.03 -4.78 -50.93
N ALA A 409 12.06 -3.99 -50.58
CA ALA A 409 11.86 -2.72 -49.87
C ALA A 409 10.98 -1.73 -50.69
N ALA A 410 11.18 -1.62 -51.98
CA ALA A 410 10.36 -0.80 -52.85
C ALA A 410 8.90 -1.32 -52.92
N ALA A 411 8.70 -2.62 -53.03
CA ALA A 411 7.37 -3.23 -53.03
C ALA A 411 6.61 -3.02 -51.71
N ILE A 412 7.32 -3.17 -50.56
CA ILE A 412 6.74 -2.88 -49.25
C ILE A 412 6.38 -1.39 -49.11
N ALA A 413 7.25 -0.49 -49.60
CA ALA A 413 6.97 0.96 -49.60
C ALA A 413 5.74 1.31 -50.44
N ALA A 414 5.61 0.74 -51.63
CA ALA A 414 4.45 0.91 -52.51
C ALA A 414 3.16 0.36 -51.87
N ALA A 415 3.21 -0.80 -51.22
CA ALA A 415 2.07 -1.36 -50.49
C ALA A 415 1.65 -0.45 -49.33
N LYS A 416 2.59 0.10 -48.56
CA LYS A 416 2.31 1.10 -47.51
C LYS A 416 1.66 2.36 -48.01
N GLU A 417 2.14 2.89 -49.14
CA GLU A 417 1.59 4.09 -49.78
C GLU A 417 0.16 3.86 -50.31
N ASN A 418 -0.07 2.70 -50.92
CA ASN A 418 -1.40 2.32 -51.39
C ASN A 418 -2.39 2.18 -50.22
N LEU A 419 -1.99 1.54 -49.11
CA LEU A 419 -2.81 1.43 -47.93
C LEU A 419 -3.12 2.79 -47.29
N GLN A 420 -2.16 3.74 -47.28
CA GLN A 420 -2.40 5.11 -46.83
C GLN A 420 -3.40 5.85 -47.73
N LYS A 421 -3.28 5.69 -49.03
CA LYS A 421 -4.24 6.29 -50.00
C LYS A 421 -5.66 5.72 -49.84
N GLU A 422 -5.78 4.40 -49.55
CA GLU A 422 -7.07 3.78 -49.28
C GLU A 422 -7.67 4.26 -47.97
N LYS A 423 -6.86 4.35 -46.91
CA LYS A 423 -7.28 4.90 -45.62
C LYS A 423 -7.75 6.36 -45.74
N ALA A 424 -7.02 7.19 -46.49
CA ALA A 424 -7.39 8.57 -46.72
C ALA A 424 -8.74 8.69 -47.49
N LYS A 425 -8.94 7.87 -48.52
CA LYS A 425 -10.21 7.80 -49.26
C LYS A 425 -11.38 7.29 -48.38
N ALA A 426 -11.11 6.29 -47.52
CA ALA A 426 -12.12 5.78 -46.62
C ALA A 426 -12.49 6.80 -45.52
N ALA A 427 -11.52 7.54 -45.00
CA ALA A 427 -11.74 8.61 -44.03
C ALA A 427 -12.53 9.78 -44.63
N GLU A 428 -12.23 10.14 -45.90
CA GLU A 428 -12.95 11.18 -46.60
C GLU A 428 -14.42 10.79 -46.89
N LYS A 429 -14.65 9.53 -47.31
CA LYS A 429 -16.01 8.98 -47.44
C LYS A 429 -16.79 8.95 -46.13
N ALA A 430 -16.13 8.55 -45.03
CA ALA A 430 -16.75 8.54 -43.72
C ALA A 430 -17.11 9.95 -43.25
N ALA A 431 -16.22 10.93 -43.42
CA ALA A 431 -16.49 12.33 -43.09
C ALA A 431 -17.61 12.96 -43.96
N GLN A 432 -17.71 12.55 -45.21
CA GLN A 432 -18.82 12.96 -46.08
C GLN A 432 -20.15 12.33 -45.67
N ALA A 433 -20.14 11.04 -45.28
CA ALA A 433 -21.32 10.34 -44.76
C ALA A 433 -21.81 10.94 -43.45
N GLU A 434 -20.88 11.29 -42.54
CA GLU A 434 -21.20 11.90 -41.24
C GLU A 434 -21.81 13.29 -41.40
N LYS A 435 -21.26 14.11 -42.31
CA LYS A 435 -21.83 15.41 -42.69
C LYS A 435 -23.21 15.29 -43.36
N ALA A 436 -23.43 14.24 -44.14
CA ALA A 436 -24.74 13.98 -44.76
C ALA A 436 -25.78 13.57 -43.68
N ALA A 437 -25.40 12.70 -42.78
CA ALA A 437 -26.25 12.27 -41.67
C ALA A 437 -26.56 13.41 -40.66
N GLN A 438 -25.62 14.33 -40.44
CA GLN A 438 -25.88 15.54 -39.64
C GLN A 438 -26.86 16.47 -40.31
N LYS A 439 -26.70 16.71 -41.64
CA LYS A 439 -27.65 17.52 -42.41
C LYS A 439 -29.05 16.92 -42.49
N GLU A 440 -29.15 15.58 -42.48
CA GLU A 440 -30.44 14.89 -42.49
C GLU A 440 -31.14 14.98 -41.14
N LYS A 441 -30.39 14.89 -40.04
CA LYS A 441 -30.87 15.13 -38.67
C LYS A 441 -31.30 16.60 -38.45
N GLU A 442 -30.56 17.58 -38.98
CA GLU A 442 -30.95 19.00 -38.93
C GLU A 442 -32.22 19.26 -39.73
N LYS A 443 -32.37 18.66 -40.90
CA LYS A 443 -33.59 18.78 -41.70
C LYS A 443 -34.80 18.10 -41.02
N GLN A 444 -34.60 16.97 -40.32
CA GLN A 444 -35.67 16.34 -39.56
C GLN A 444 -36.08 17.16 -38.35
N ALA A 445 -35.12 17.77 -37.64
CA ALA A 445 -35.39 18.69 -36.55
C ALA A 445 -36.08 19.98 -36.96
N GLU A 446 -35.74 20.54 -38.17
CA GLU A 446 -36.44 21.71 -38.76
C GLU A 446 -37.86 21.33 -39.23
N ALA A 447 -38.05 20.11 -39.73
CA ALA A 447 -39.38 19.62 -40.13
C ALA A 447 -40.33 19.37 -38.97
N GLU A 448 -39.80 18.92 -37.82
CA GLU A 448 -40.58 18.77 -36.58
C GLU A 448 -40.87 20.13 -35.90
N ALA A 449 -40.01 21.13 -36.05
CA ALA A 449 -40.22 22.47 -35.51
C ALA A 449 -41.16 23.34 -36.38
N GLY A 450 -41.50 22.91 -37.62
CA GLY A 450 -42.30 23.67 -38.61
C GLY A 450 -43.74 23.18 -38.77
N ALA A 451 -44.28 22.33 -37.95
CA ALA A 451 -45.69 21.94 -38.00
C ALA A 451 -46.57 23.00 -37.32
N PRO A 452 -47.48 23.69 -38.10
CA PRO A 452 -48.38 24.69 -37.50
C PRO A 452 -49.46 23.99 -36.66
N GLU A 453 -49.63 24.41 -35.42
CA GLU A 453 -50.82 24.18 -34.62
C GLU A 453 -52.08 24.65 -35.42
N ALA A 454 -52.82 23.73 -35.99
CA ALA A 454 -54.13 24.01 -36.50
C ALA A 454 -55.14 24.08 -35.33
N ALA A 455 -55.65 25.29 -35.15
CA ALA A 455 -56.73 25.62 -34.27
C ALA A 455 -57.98 24.77 -34.55
N GLU A 456 -58.54 24.11 -33.59
CA GLU A 456 -59.97 23.83 -33.54
C GLU A 456 -60.60 24.64 -32.37
N SER A 457 -61.33 25.64 -32.85
CA SER A 457 -62.31 26.38 -32.06
C SER A 457 -63.63 25.60 -32.05
N GLY A 458 -64.17 25.36 -30.88
CA GLY A 458 -65.51 24.78 -30.75
C GLY A 458 -65.94 24.73 -29.29
N GLY A 459 -66.70 25.77 -28.91
CA GLY A 459 -67.18 26.11 -27.60
C GLY A 459 -68.22 25.21 -26.96
N ALA A 460 -68.32 25.39 -25.68
CA ALA A 460 -69.52 25.49 -24.80
C ALA A 460 -69.02 25.54 -23.36
N GLN A 461 -69.10 26.66 -22.80
CA GLN A 461 -69.86 27.16 -21.65
C GLN A 461 -70.22 26.16 -20.56
N VAL A 462 -69.90 26.50 -19.38
CA VAL A 462 -70.49 26.94 -18.09
C VAL A 462 -70.11 25.95 -17.01
N SER A 463 -69.58 26.33 -15.93
CA SER A 463 -69.79 27.14 -14.78
C SER A 463 -68.78 26.74 -13.70
N ASP A 464 -68.18 27.74 -13.12
CA ASP A 464 -68.19 28.15 -11.75
C ASP A 464 -67.85 27.11 -10.68
N GLU A 465 -66.79 27.31 -10.02
CA GLU A 465 -66.62 27.84 -8.64
C GLU A 465 -65.23 27.43 -8.09
N ALA A 466 -64.45 28.44 -7.85
CA ALA A 466 -63.46 28.41 -6.79
C ALA A 466 -64.17 28.70 -5.47
N PRO A 467 -63.61 28.40 -4.30
CA PRO A 467 -62.55 29.21 -3.74
C PRO A 467 -61.56 28.47 -2.81
N ALA A 468 -60.39 29.03 -2.85
CA ALA A 468 -59.57 29.60 -1.74
C ALA A 468 -59.51 28.90 -0.39
N ALA A 469 -58.29 28.75 0.01
CA ALA A 469 -57.69 29.23 1.27
C ALA A 469 -57.71 28.37 2.52
N ALA A 470 -56.53 28.18 2.98
CA ALA A 470 -56.04 28.44 4.36
C ALA A 470 -56.36 27.46 5.48
N GLY A 471 -55.31 27.10 6.14
CA GLY A 471 -55.25 27.27 7.59
C GLY A 471 -55.17 26.03 8.42
N ARG A 472 -53.99 25.83 8.96
CA ARG A 472 -53.71 25.77 10.40
C ARG A 472 -54.38 24.71 11.27
N ASP A 473 -53.45 24.06 11.95
CA ASP A 473 -53.39 23.79 13.40
C ASP A 473 -54.21 22.69 14.05
N SER A 474 -53.43 22.04 14.89
CA SER A 474 -53.73 21.53 16.23
C SER A 474 -54.21 20.08 16.35
N GLU A 475 -53.34 19.39 17.03
CA GLU A 475 -53.45 18.93 18.43
C GLU A 475 -54.33 17.73 18.73
N ALA A 476 -53.70 16.92 19.51
CA ALA A 476 -54.21 16.13 20.67
C ALA A 476 -54.68 14.72 20.38
N ALA A 477 -53.94 13.83 20.93
CA ALA A 477 -54.06 13.22 22.24
C ALA A 477 -54.74 11.87 22.27
N GLU A 478 -54.15 11.04 23.09
CA GLU A 478 -54.65 10.00 23.99
C GLU A 478 -54.85 8.62 23.35
N GLU A 479 -54.43 7.59 23.91
CA GLU A 479 -54.04 7.01 25.19
C GLU A 479 -54.03 5.49 25.03
N ALA A 480 -53.19 4.92 25.88
CA ALA A 480 -53.40 3.66 26.62
C ALA A 480 -53.05 2.31 26.00
N GLY A 481 -52.27 1.63 26.75
CA GLY A 481 -52.29 0.16 26.80
C GLY A 481 -50.96 -0.45 27.26
N GLU A 482 -50.71 -0.38 28.56
CA GLU A 482 -49.82 -1.25 29.36
C GLU A 482 -49.98 -2.72 29.00
N SER A 483 -48.89 -3.46 29.03
CA SER A 483 -48.75 -4.68 29.84
C SER A 483 -47.34 -5.25 29.76
N GLU A 484 -46.58 -5.11 30.83
CA GLU A 484 -45.63 -6.13 31.29
C GLU A 484 -46.39 -7.42 31.60
N PRO A 485 -45.74 -8.60 31.54
CA PRO A 485 -45.47 -9.27 32.81
C PRO A 485 -44.07 -9.92 32.91
N GLU A 486 -43.48 -9.70 34.08
CA GLU A 486 -43.07 -10.68 35.11
C GLU A 486 -42.10 -11.81 34.70
N ALA A 487 -40.97 -11.72 35.38
CA ALA A 487 -40.06 -12.83 35.65
C ALA A 487 -40.74 -13.90 36.56
N PRO A 488 -40.20 -15.11 36.59
CA PRO A 488 -40.03 -15.74 37.90
C PRO A 488 -38.62 -16.21 38.19
N ASP A 489 -38.39 -16.09 39.50
CA ASP A 489 -37.28 -16.51 40.28
C ASP A 489 -37.00 -18.00 40.30
N SER A 490 -35.75 -18.23 40.68
CA SER A 490 -35.23 -19.15 41.74
C SER A 490 -34.91 -20.60 41.45
N GLU A 491 -33.74 -20.89 41.96
CA GLU A 491 -33.25 -22.05 42.71
C GLU A 491 -32.72 -23.28 41.98
N GLY A 492 -31.53 -23.64 42.42
CA GLY A 492 -31.10 -25.00 42.50
C GLY A 492 -29.65 -25.25 42.16
N ALA A 493 -28.81 -25.12 43.16
CA ALA A 493 -27.52 -25.73 43.39
C ALA A 493 -27.30 -27.11 42.72
N GLU A 494 -26.08 -27.36 42.30
CA GLU A 494 -25.20 -28.46 42.76
C GLU A 494 -23.94 -28.55 41.88
N GLU A 495 -22.81 -28.34 42.53
CA GLU A 495 -21.54 -28.92 42.06
C GLU A 495 -21.61 -30.46 42.27
N PRO A 496 -20.84 -31.26 41.54
CA PRO A 496 -19.69 -31.87 42.19
C PRO A 496 -18.39 -31.95 41.36
N GLU A 497 -17.31 -31.78 42.11
CA GLU A 497 -15.98 -32.35 42.15
C GLU A 497 -15.57 -33.45 41.14
N GLU A 498 -14.26 -33.28 40.78
CA GLU A 498 -13.19 -34.26 40.57
C GLU A 498 -13.37 -35.47 39.63
N SER A 499 -12.59 -35.47 38.59
CA SER A 499 -11.46 -36.43 38.38
C SER A 499 -10.54 -35.94 37.26
#